data_635f45ccfc6d15bc51d3aada2e30e038
#
_entry.id   635f45ccfc6d15bc51d3aada2e30e038
#
_cell.length_a   1.000
_cell.length_b   1.000
_cell.length_c   1.000
_cell.angle_alpha   90.00
_cell.angle_beta   90.00
_cell.angle_gamma   90.00
#
_symmetry.space_group_name_H-M   'P 1'
#
loop_
_entity.id
_entity.type
_entity.pdbx_description
1 polymer ?
#
loop_
_entity_poly.entity_id
_entity_poly.type
_entity_poly.pdbx_seq_one_letter_code
_entity_poly.pdbx_strand_id
1 'polypeptide(L)'
;MNREVTELWAEAIGAPGTVIRYGHWGQAVLVFPAEQGKAWDFENNGMVGAVADLLEAGRLKLYCVDSYDAQSWSDSGIPLEERALRHGRYESWITEQVVPWIREDCGGAAGVVTLGCSLGAFHAANFALKRPDLFPLAMCFSGTYDPAAWNGWGERGTAAYFNNPLDYLSHSRGDALEWLRGRVSLLLVCGQGQWEDTTGALPSTRQFAALLASKGIRHELDLWGHDVPHDWPSWRAQLAHHMPRFCYGSPQ
;
A
#
# COMPACT_ATOMS: atom_id res chain seq x y z
N MET A 1 18.17 -12.91 -10.58
CA MET A 1 17.05 -11.93 -10.45
C MET A 1 17.57 -10.55 -10.84
N ASN A 2 16.87 -9.85 -11.75
CA ASN A 2 17.24 -8.47 -12.14
C ASN A 2 16.86 -7.49 -11.02
N ARG A 3 17.80 -6.65 -10.58
CA ARG A 3 17.65 -5.63 -9.54
C ARG A 3 18.24 -4.32 -10.02
N GLU A 4 17.48 -3.24 -9.94
CA GLU A 4 17.92 -1.90 -10.33
C GLU A 4 17.52 -0.88 -9.26
N VAL A 5 18.40 0.05 -8.97
CA VAL A 5 18.16 1.15 -8.03
C VAL A 5 18.11 2.45 -8.81
N THR A 6 17.04 3.20 -8.65
CA THR A 6 16.82 4.48 -9.31
C THR A 6 16.47 5.53 -8.25
N GLU A 7 16.99 6.73 -8.39
CA GLU A 7 16.55 7.90 -7.64
C GLU A 7 15.64 8.76 -8.52
N LEU A 8 14.43 9.01 -8.05
CA LEU A 8 13.48 9.89 -8.71
C LEU A 8 13.30 11.17 -7.88
N TRP A 9 13.49 12.31 -8.51
CA TRP A 9 13.31 13.60 -7.84
C TRP A 9 11.84 13.81 -7.48
N ALA A 10 11.58 14.15 -6.21
CA ALA A 10 10.25 14.44 -5.71
C ALA A 10 10.05 15.96 -5.62
N GLU A 11 9.43 16.56 -6.63
CA GLU A 11 9.27 18.02 -6.72
C GLU A 11 8.58 18.62 -5.48
N ALA A 12 7.49 18.00 -5.03
CA ALA A 12 6.72 18.47 -3.89
C ALA A 12 7.45 18.30 -2.54
N ILE A 13 8.45 17.41 -2.47
CA ILE A 13 9.27 17.15 -1.28
C ILE A 13 10.56 17.97 -1.31
N GLY A 14 11.10 18.24 -2.50
CA GLY A 14 12.38 18.91 -2.72
C GLY A 14 13.60 18.01 -2.45
N ALA A 15 13.46 16.69 -2.60
CA ALA A 15 14.50 15.69 -2.40
C ALA A 15 14.30 14.48 -3.31
N PRO A 16 15.35 13.70 -3.61
CA PRO A 16 15.20 12.44 -4.31
C PRO A 16 14.56 11.39 -3.39
N GLY A 17 13.75 10.50 -3.98
CA GLY A 17 13.29 9.28 -3.35
C GLY A 17 13.80 8.06 -4.10
N THR A 18 14.14 7.01 -3.37
CA THR A 18 14.67 5.77 -3.93
C THR A 18 13.53 4.86 -4.41
N VAL A 19 13.70 4.29 -5.58
CA VAL A 19 12.89 3.19 -6.10
C VAL A 19 13.81 2.02 -6.44
N ILE A 20 13.52 0.82 -5.92
CA ILE A 20 14.24 -0.40 -6.28
C ILE A 20 13.29 -1.29 -7.06
N ARG A 21 13.66 -1.60 -8.31
CA ARG A 21 12.96 -2.55 -9.15
C ARG A 21 13.57 -3.94 -9.01
N TYR A 22 12.70 -4.95 -8.87
CA TYR A 22 13.05 -6.38 -8.94
C TYR A 22 12.21 -7.05 -10.03
N GLY A 23 12.85 -7.96 -10.79
CA GLY A 23 12.23 -8.62 -11.93
C GLY A 23 12.46 -7.88 -13.25
N HIS A 24 11.98 -8.47 -14.36
CA HIS A 24 12.22 -7.96 -15.71
C HIS A 24 10.95 -7.88 -16.56
N TRP A 25 9.90 -8.60 -16.18
CA TRP A 25 8.60 -8.63 -16.87
C TRP A 25 7.49 -9.04 -15.89
N GLY A 26 6.23 -8.85 -16.28
CA GLY A 26 5.04 -9.31 -15.56
C GLY A 26 4.23 -8.21 -14.90
N GLN A 27 3.37 -8.60 -13.96
CA GLN A 27 2.51 -7.67 -13.23
C GLN A 27 3.34 -6.66 -12.43
N ALA A 28 3.12 -5.38 -12.68
CA ALA A 28 3.73 -4.32 -11.90
C ALA A 28 3.08 -4.21 -10.51
N VAL A 29 3.89 -4.22 -9.47
CA VAL A 29 3.47 -4.09 -8.07
C VAL A 29 4.30 -3.00 -7.40
N LEU A 30 3.65 -1.90 -7.01
CA LEU A 30 4.24 -0.84 -6.20
C LEU A 30 4.16 -1.23 -4.73
N VAL A 31 5.32 -1.30 -4.08
CA VAL A 31 5.46 -1.76 -2.71
C VAL A 31 5.76 -0.58 -1.79
N PHE A 32 4.85 -0.32 -0.86
CA PHE A 32 5.06 0.62 0.23
C PHE A 32 5.70 -0.08 1.43
N PRO A 33 6.80 0.46 1.99
CA PRO A 33 7.45 -0.14 3.15
C PRO A 33 6.56 -0.04 4.41
N ALA A 34 6.93 -0.76 5.47
CA ALA A 34 6.37 -0.53 6.80
C ALA A 34 6.74 0.88 7.32
N GLU A 35 6.22 1.25 8.48
CA GLU A 35 6.41 2.59 9.06
C GLU A 35 7.88 3.05 9.02
N GLN A 36 8.11 4.27 8.49
CA GLN A 36 9.43 4.90 8.32
C GLN A 36 10.44 4.07 7.52
N GLY A 37 9.97 3.05 6.82
CA GLY A 37 10.82 2.12 6.08
C GLY A 37 11.42 2.72 4.81
N LYS A 38 12.27 1.92 4.17
CA LYS A 38 13.03 2.27 2.98
C LYS A 38 12.79 1.28 1.85
N ALA A 39 13.12 1.67 0.64
CA ALA A 39 12.97 0.86 -0.55
C ALA A 39 13.62 -0.53 -0.47
N TRP A 40 14.68 -0.69 0.33
CA TRP A 40 15.39 -1.97 0.54
C TRP A 40 14.85 -2.85 1.67
N ASP A 41 13.88 -2.38 2.47
CA ASP A 41 13.38 -3.14 3.62
C ASP A 41 12.68 -4.43 3.20
N PHE A 42 11.99 -4.40 2.07
CA PHE A 42 11.33 -5.57 1.51
C PHE A 42 12.35 -6.68 1.15
N GLU A 43 13.49 -6.30 0.56
CA GLU A 43 14.61 -7.20 0.28
C GLU A 43 15.26 -7.70 1.57
N ASN A 44 15.62 -6.78 2.48
CA ASN A 44 16.33 -7.09 3.72
C ASN A 44 15.54 -8.02 4.65
N ASN A 45 14.21 -7.97 4.57
CA ASN A 45 13.32 -8.82 5.36
C ASN A 45 12.86 -10.08 4.59
N GLY A 46 13.48 -10.40 3.46
CA GLY A 46 13.25 -11.64 2.71
C GLY A 46 11.94 -11.70 1.92
N MET A 47 11.20 -10.59 1.81
CA MET A 47 9.94 -10.53 1.07
C MET A 47 10.14 -10.72 -0.43
N VAL A 48 11.21 -10.15 -0.99
CA VAL A 48 11.59 -10.34 -2.40
C VAL A 48 11.92 -11.82 -2.66
N GLY A 49 12.63 -12.46 -1.73
CA GLY A 49 12.93 -13.90 -1.79
C GLY A 49 11.68 -14.78 -1.77
N ALA A 50 10.64 -14.37 -1.03
CA ALA A 50 9.39 -15.12 -0.93
C ALA A 50 8.60 -15.23 -2.25
N VAL A 51 8.92 -14.40 -3.24
CA VAL A 51 8.31 -14.38 -4.58
C VAL A 51 9.33 -14.49 -5.71
N ALA A 52 10.54 -14.98 -5.40
CA ALA A 52 11.64 -15.04 -6.35
C ALA A 52 11.29 -15.82 -7.61
N ASP A 53 10.59 -16.94 -7.49
CA ASP A 53 10.15 -17.77 -8.62
C ASP A 53 9.25 -17.00 -9.60
N LEU A 54 8.38 -16.12 -9.09
CA LEU A 54 7.52 -15.29 -9.92
C LEU A 54 8.32 -14.18 -10.65
N LEU A 55 9.30 -13.59 -9.96
CA LEU A 55 10.20 -12.59 -10.51
C LEU A 55 11.10 -13.17 -11.61
N GLU A 56 11.66 -14.35 -11.38
CA GLU A 56 12.53 -15.05 -12.34
C GLU A 56 11.74 -15.56 -13.55
N ALA A 57 10.52 -16.04 -13.32
CA ALA A 57 9.60 -16.45 -14.40
C ALA A 57 9.03 -15.28 -15.22
N GLY A 58 9.37 -14.02 -14.89
CA GLY A 58 8.83 -12.85 -15.59
C GLY A 58 7.31 -12.68 -15.41
N ARG A 59 6.77 -13.10 -14.29
CA ARG A 59 5.34 -12.96 -13.95
C ARG A 59 5.06 -11.78 -13.05
N LEU A 60 6.09 -11.23 -12.40
CA LEU A 60 6.01 -10.19 -11.40
C LEU A 60 7.17 -9.21 -11.57
N LYS A 61 6.90 -7.91 -11.44
CA LYS A 61 7.89 -6.84 -11.22
C LYS A 61 7.52 -6.10 -9.94
N LEU A 62 8.43 -6.04 -8.97
CA LEU A 62 8.25 -5.23 -7.75
C LEU A 62 8.97 -3.90 -7.91
N TYR A 63 8.33 -2.84 -7.44
CA TYR A 63 8.86 -1.48 -7.35
C TYR A 63 8.75 -1.02 -5.91
N CYS A 64 9.81 -1.21 -5.14
CA CYS A 64 9.87 -0.86 -3.73
C CYS A 64 10.32 0.60 -3.58
N VAL A 65 9.57 1.41 -2.84
CA VAL A 65 9.82 2.84 -2.67
C VAL A 65 10.22 3.20 -1.24
N ASP A 66 10.90 4.34 -1.07
CA ASP A 66 11.08 4.95 0.24
C ASP A 66 9.73 5.43 0.81
N SER A 67 9.58 5.41 2.14
CA SER A 67 8.50 6.12 2.81
C SER A 67 8.87 7.60 3.07
N TYR A 68 7.83 8.39 3.35
CA TYR A 68 7.94 9.76 3.84
C TYR A 68 7.29 9.92 5.22
N ASP A 69 7.12 8.80 5.93
CA ASP A 69 6.34 8.73 7.18
C ASP A 69 7.00 9.52 8.30
N ALA A 70 8.33 9.48 8.41
CA ALA A 70 9.08 10.20 9.43
C ALA A 70 8.82 11.73 9.40
N GLN A 71 8.51 12.28 8.23
CA GLN A 71 8.19 13.69 8.02
C GLN A 71 6.69 13.97 7.92
N SER A 72 5.85 12.92 7.94
CA SER A 72 4.40 13.01 7.81
C SER A 72 3.69 12.23 8.93
N TRP A 73 3.18 11.06 8.65
CA TRP A 73 2.31 10.30 9.57
C TRP A 73 2.94 9.97 10.92
N SER A 74 4.24 9.69 10.97
CA SER A 74 4.97 9.35 12.20
C SER A 74 5.48 10.56 12.97
N ASP A 75 5.37 11.78 12.44
CA ASP A 75 5.75 13.01 13.15
C ASP A 75 4.66 13.41 14.16
N SER A 76 4.73 12.86 15.36
CA SER A 76 3.77 13.18 16.43
C SER A 76 3.91 14.60 16.99
N GLY A 77 4.97 15.32 16.62
CA GLY A 77 5.21 16.72 17.00
C GLY A 77 4.33 17.75 16.27
N ILE A 78 3.66 17.32 15.18
CA ILE A 78 2.80 18.22 14.38
C ILE A 78 1.34 17.75 14.38
N PRO A 79 0.36 18.68 14.16
CA PRO A 79 -1.06 18.35 14.10
C PRO A 79 -1.37 17.34 12.97
N LEU A 80 -2.47 16.59 13.13
CA LEU A 80 -2.93 15.59 12.16
C LEU A 80 -3.11 16.19 10.75
N GLU A 81 -3.67 17.39 10.64
CA GLU A 81 -3.85 18.07 9.35
C GLU A 81 -2.50 18.33 8.65
N GLU A 82 -1.49 18.77 9.40
CA GLU A 82 -0.15 19.01 8.83
C GLU A 82 0.51 17.70 8.41
N ARG A 83 0.33 16.59 9.16
CA ARG A 83 0.81 15.26 8.73
C ARG A 83 0.18 14.87 7.40
N ALA A 84 -1.14 15.07 7.27
CA ALA A 84 -1.87 14.76 6.05
C ALA A 84 -1.45 15.65 4.86
N LEU A 85 -1.20 16.94 5.08
CA LEU A 85 -0.67 17.85 4.06
C LEU A 85 0.72 17.40 3.57
N ARG A 86 1.59 17.00 4.49
CA ARG A 86 2.91 16.47 4.12
C ARG A 86 2.79 15.13 3.40
N HIS A 87 1.87 14.26 3.82
CA HIS A 87 1.58 13.03 3.07
C HIS A 87 1.13 13.34 1.63
N GLY A 88 0.38 14.42 1.40
CA GLY A 88 0.01 14.87 0.06
C GLY A 88 1.21 15.13 -0.86
N ARG A 89 2.36 15.57 -0.32
CA ARG A 89 3.61 15.71 -1.10
C ARG A 89 4.17 14.34 -1.53
N TYR A 90 4.08 13.36 -0.66
CA TYR A 90 4.43 11.98 -0.98
C TYR A 90 3.51 11.39 -2.04
N GLU A 91 2.20 11.67 -1.93
CA GLU A 91 1.21 11.26 -2.92
C GLU A 91 1.53 11.82 -4.31
N SER A 92 1.89 13.12 -4.41
CA SER A 92 2.33 13.72 -5.67
C SER A 92 3.55 13.01 -6.24
N TRP A 93 4.57 12.70 -5.40
CA TRP A 93 5.75 11.96 -5.87
C TRP A 93 5.38 10.60 -6.46
N ILE A 94 4.56 9.83 -5.76
CA ILE A 94 4.12 8.50 -6.21
C ILE A 94 3.34 8.61 -7.53
N THR A 95 2.37 9.51 -7.61
CA THR A 95 1.45 9.58 -8.75
C THR A 95 2.03 10.29 -9.97
N GLU A 96 2.93 11.26 -9.79
CA GLU A 96 3.45 12.13 -10.85
C GLU A 96 4.86 11.76 -11.31
N GLN A 97 5.65 11.03 -10.51
CA GLN A 97 6.99 10.60 -10.86
C GLN A 97 7.13 9.06 -10.87
N VAL A 98 6.79 8.38 -9.77
CA VAL A 98 6.98 6.93 -9.65
C VAL A 98 6.09 6.15 -10.63
N VAL A 99 4.79 6.43 -10.66
CA VAL A 99 3.85 5.70 -11.54
C VAL A 99 4.15 5.92 -13.02
N PRO A 100 4.42 7.14 -13.52
CA PRO A 100 4.86 7.34 -14.90
C PRO A 100 6.12 6.55 -15.24
N TRP A 101 7.13 6.56 -14.36
CA TRP A 101 8.35 5.78 -14.55
C TRP A 101 8.08 4.26 -14.60
N ILE A 102 7.23 3.73 -13.70
CA ILE A 102 6.79 2.32 -13.73
C ILE A 102 6.13 1.98 -15.07
N ARG A 103 5.26 2.84 -15.54
CA ARG A 103 4.54 2.63 -16.82
C ARG A 103 5.48 2.62 -18.01
N GLU A 104 6.45 3.51 -18.05
CA GLU A 104 7.50 3.52 -19.08
C GLU A 104 8.32 2.24 -19.05
N ASP A 105 8.78 1.81 -17.86
CA ASP A 105 9.54 0.57 -17.65
C ASP A 105 8.74 -0.71 -17.99
N CYS A 106 7.41 -0.64 -17.94
CA CYS A 106 6.50 -1.74 -18.32
C CYS A 106 6.04 -1.68 -19.79
N GLY A 107 6.49 -0.71 -20.57
CA GLY A 107 6.13 -0.57 -21.98
C GLY A 107 4.68 -0.15 -22.24
N GLY A 108 4.01 0.44 -21.24
CA GLY A 108 2.65 0.95 -21.37
C GLY A 108 1.81 0.91 -20.09
N ALA A 109 0.57 1.33 -20.22
CA ALA A 109 -0.29 1.71 -19.10
C ALA A 109 -1.10 0.55 -18.50
N ALA A 110 -0.48 -0.55 -18.09
CA ALA A 110 -1.17 -1.53 -17.24
C ALA A 110 -1.44 -0.93 -15.84
N GLY A 111 -2.53 -1.33 -15.21
CA GLY A 111 -2.80 -0.97 -13.81
C GLY A 111 -1.70 -1.49 -12.90
N VAL A 112 -1.26 -0.67 -11.95
CA VAL A 112 -0.25 -1.03 -10.96
C VAL A 112 -0.95 -1.56 -9.71
N VAL A 113 -0.58 -2.75 -9.27
CA VAL A 113 -1.05 -3.28 -7.98
C VAL A 113 -0.30 -2.55 -6.86
N THR A 114 -0.98 -2.13 -5.81
CA THR A 114 -0.32 -1.62 -4.60
C THR A 114 -0.20 -2.71 -3.56
N LEU A 115 0.92 -2.72 -2.83
CA LEU A 115 1.21 -3.69 -1.79
C LEU A 115 1.86 -2.99 -0.60
N GLY A 116 1.52 -3.40 0.61
CA GLY A 116 2.20 -2.92 1.81
C GLY A 116 1.86 -3.72 3.04
N CYS A 117 2.73 -3.60 4.06
CA CYS A 117 2.59 -4.20 5.37
C CYS A 117 2.50 -3.12 6.44
N SER A 118 1.71 -3.31 7.49
CA SER A 118 1.55 -2.34 8.58
C SER A 118 1.12 -0.97 8.05
N LEU A 119 1.86 0.12 8.32
CA LEU A 119 1.59 1.44 7.75
C LEU A 119 1.63 1.45 6.21
N GLY A 120 2.47 0.59 5.60
CA GLY A 120 2.48 0.40 4.14
C GLY A 120 1.15 -0.13 3.60
N ALA A 121 0.42 -0.93 4.36
CA ALA A 121 -0.91 -1.40 3.98
C ALA A 121 -1.94 -0.26 3.95
N PHE A 122 -1.83 0.71 4.86
CA PHE A 122 -2.61 1.95 4.78
C PHE A 122 -2.31 2.69 3.47
N HIS A 123 -1.03 2.89 3.15
CA HIS A 123 -0.65 3.53 1.88
C HIS A 123 -1.25 2.78 0.70
N ALA A 124 -1.06 1.47 0.63
CA ALA A 124 -1.59 0.65 -0.46
C ALA A 124 -3.10 0.81 -0.65
N ALA A 125 -3.87 0.76 0.44
CA ALA A 125 -5.33 0.94 0.42
C ALA A 125 -5.72 2.38 0.05
N ASN A 126 -5.11 3.39 0.68
CA ASN A 126 -5.46 4.80 0.47
C ASN A 126 -5.18 5.24 -0.98
N PHE A 127 -4.03 4.87 -1.54
CA PHE A 127 -3.71 5.15 -2.94
C PHE A 127 -4.67 4.47 -3.91
N ALA A 128 -5.01 3.20 -3.69
CA ALA A 128 -5.94 2.48 -4.55
C ALA A 128 -7.36 3.08 -4.52
N LEU A 129 -7.84 3.47 -3.35
CA LEU A 129 -9.15 4.10 -3.19
C LEU A 129 -9.21 5.53 -3.76
N LYS A 130 -8.13 6.29 -3.66
CA LYS A 130 -8.07 7.66 -4.22
C LYS A 130 -7.85 7.65 -5.75
N ARG A 131 -7.10 6.67 -6.25
CA ARG A 131 -6.72 6.58 -7.66
C ARG A 131 -6.91 5.16 -8.23
N PRO A 132 -8.15 4.62 -8.24
CA PRO A 132 -8.42 3.29 -8.79
C PRO A 132 -8.17 3.20 -10.31
N ASP A 133 -8.03 4.34 -11.00
CA ASP A 133 -7.57 4.45 -12.39
C ASP A 133 -6.08 4.10 -12.57
N LEU A 134 -5.28 4.28 -11.53
CA LEU A 134 -3.86 3.89 -11.47
C LEU A 134 -3.67 2.55 -10.78
N PHE A 135 -4.42 2.32 -9.70
CA PHE A 135 -4.23 1.23 -8.75
C PHE A 135 -5.54 0.42 -8.59
N PRO A 136 -5.83 -0.50 -9.52
CA PRO A 136 -7.08 -1.27 -9.50
C PRO A 136 -7.15 -2.34 -8.41
N LEU A 137 -6.02 -2.68 -7.79
CA LEU A 137 -5.92 -3.68 -6.72
C LEU A 137 -4.94 -3.22 -5.64
N ALA A 138 -5.36 -3.34 -4.38
CA ALA A 138 -4.48 -3.19 -3.21
C ALA A 138 -4.36 -4.51 -2.44
N MET A 139 -3.12 -4.89 -2.10
CA MET A 139 -2.80 -5.99 -1.19
C MET A 139 -2.29 -5.40 0.12
N CYS A 140 -3.03 -5.61 1.19
CA CYS A 140 -2.86 -4.92 2.45
C CYS A 140 -2.63 -5.93 3.58
N PHE A 141 -1.43 -6.00 4.12
CA PHE A 141 -1.06 -6.95 5.18
C PHE A 141 -0.95 -6.24 6.52
N SER A 142 -1.79 -6.65 7.50
CA SER A 142 -1.80 -6.16 8.88
C SER A 142 -1.87 -4.62 8.97
N GLY A 143 -2.80 -4.00 8.24
CA GLY A 143 -2.93 -2.55 8.14
C GLY A 143 -3.75 -1.90 9.25
N THR A 144 -3.46 -0.63 9.51
CA THR A 144 -4.32 0.28 10.26
C THR A 144 -4.81 1.38 9.34
N TYR A 145 -6.13 1.64 9.30
CA TYR A 145 -6.75 2.46 8.24
C TYR A 145 -7.39 3.76 8.77
N ASP A 146 -7.14 4.11 10.03
CA ASP A 146 -7.58 5.37 10.65
C ASP A 146 -6.39 6.18 11.15
N PRO A 147 -5.84 7.11 10.35
CA PRO A 147 -4.74 7.97 10.79
C PRO A 147 -5.04 8.80 12.03
N ALA A 148 -6.31 9.06 12.33
CA ALA A 148 -6.70 9.78 13.53
C ALA A 148 -6.41 8.99 14.82
N ALA A 149 -6.34 7.67 14.74
CA ALA A 149 -5.99 6.80 15.85
C ALA A 149 -4.47 6.78 16.16
N TRP A 150 -3.61 7.33 15.28
CA TRP A 150 -2.15 7.34 15.45
C TRP A 150 -1.66 8.55 16.25
N ASN A 151 -2.19 8.71 17.48
CA ASN A 151 -1.89 9.88 18.31
C ASN A 151 -2.14 11.21 17.59
N GLY A 152 -3.16 11.26 16.74
CA GLY A 152 -3.56 12.45 16.01
C GLY A 152 -4.14 13.51 16.96
N TRP A 153 -3.63 14.73 16.87
CA TRP A 153 -4.11 15.86 17.65
C TRP A 153 -4.32 17.09 16.75
N GLY A 154 -4.99 18.09 17.26
CA GLY A 154 -5.35 19.30 16.52
C GLY A 154 -6.63 19.12 15.70
N GLU A 155 -6.94 20.13 14.91
CA GLU A 155 -8.11 20.09 14.03
C GLU A 155 -7.93 19.12 12.89
N ARG A 156 -9.04 18.51 12.48
CA ARG A 156 -9.12 17.66 11.28
C ARG A 156 -9.66 18.51 10.14
N GLY A 157 -8.76 18.93 9.26
CA GLY A 157 -9.10 19.67 8.07
C GLY A 157 -9.36 18.77 6.86
N THR A 158 -9.33 19.38 5.69
CA THR A 158 -9.61 18.72 4.42
C THR A 158 -8.56 17.65 4.07
N ALA A 159 -7.28 17.91 4.35
CA ALA A 159 -6.23 16.97 4.04
C ALA A 159 -6.32 15.71 4.92
N ALA A 160 -6.58 15.86 6.21
CA ALA A 160 -6.80 14.72 7.12
C ALA A 160 -8.03 13.91 6.70
N TYR A 161 -9.13 14.57 6.34
CA TYR A 161 -10.34 13.90 5.87
C TYR A 161 -10.10 13.06 4.61
N PHE A 162 -9.48 13.62 3.55
CA PHE A 162 -9.24 12.92 2.29
C PHE A 162 -8.07 11.93 2.34
N ASN A 163 -7.38 11.82 3.46
CA ASN A 163 -6.36 10.81 3.73
C ASN A 163 -6.76 9.83 4.85
N ASN A 164 -8.04 9.84 5.26
CA ASN A 164 -8.59 8.85 6.17
C ASN A 164 -9.63 7.99 5.45
N PRO A 165 -9.31 6.74 5.05
CA PRO A 165 -10.23 5.84 4.37
C PRO A 165 -11.54 5.60 5.13
N LEU A 166 -11.51 5.57 6.47
CA LEU A 166 -12.72 5.40 7.26
C LEU A 166 -13.63 6.62 7.18
N ASP A 167 -13.06 7.83 7.13
CA ASP A 167 -13.84 9.06 7.04
C ASP A 167 -14.46 9.25 5.64
N TYR A 168 -13.63 9.31 4.57
CA TYR A 168 -14.17 9.65 3.25
C TYR A 168 -15.04 8.54 2.66
N LEU A 169 -14.75 7.24 2.92
CA LEU A 169 -15.61 6.16 2.45
C LEU A 169 -16.95 6.14 3.15
N SER A 170 -17.01 6.41 4.47
CA SER A 170 -18.30 6.44 5.18
C SER A 170 -19.25 7.47 4.60
N HIS A 171 -18.75 8.56 4.01
CA HIS A 171 -19.53 9.60 3.36
C HIS A 171 -19.67 9.43 1.83
N SER A 172 -18.91 8.52 1.21
CA SER A 172 -18.95 8.31 -0.25
C SER A 172 -20.32 7.79 -0.70
N ARG A 173 -20.88 8.40 -1.75
CA ARG A 173 -22.20 8.09 -2.32
C ARG A 173 -22.21 8.44 -3.81
N GLY A 174 -23.31 8.01 -4.51
CA GLY A 174 -23.53 8.36 -5.91
C GLY A 174 -22.39 7.95 -6.83
N ASP A 175 -22.09 8.77 -7.84
CA ASP A 175 -21.12 8.48 -8.89
C ASP A 175 -19.72 8.18 -8.37
N ALA A 176 -19.29 8.86 -7.31
CA ALA A 176 -17.98 8.61 -6.70
C ALA A 176 -17.88 7.19 -6.12
N LEU A 177 -18.95 6.70 -5.46
CA LEU A 177 -18.99 5.35 -4.94
C LEU A 177 -19.10 4.30 -6.06
N GLU A 178 -19.90 4.56 -7.09
CA GLU A 178 -20.00 3.68 -8.26
C GLU A 178 -18.68 3.58 -9.01
N TRP A 179 -17.95 4.68 -9.10
CA TRP A 179 -16.62 4.70 -9.70
C TRP A 179 -15.64 3.79 -8.94
N LEU A 180 -15.67 3.79 -7.61
CA LEU A 180 -14.89 2.88 -6.77
C LEU A 180 -15.33 1.42 -6.98
N ARG A 181 -16.64 1.14 -6.90
CA ARG A 181 -17.19 -0.22 -7.08
C ARG A 181 -16.79 -0.85 -8.40
N GLY A 182 -16.73 -0.04 -9.45
CA GLY A 182 -16.40 -0.51 -10.80
C GLY A 182 -14.90 -0.74 -11.03
N ARG A 183 -14.00 -0.21 -10.21
CA ARG A 183 -12.57 -0.10 -10.56
C ARG A 183 -11.59 -0.65 -9.54
N VAL A 184 -11.93 -0.69 -8.26
CA VAL A 184 -11.00 -1.11 -7.22
C VAL A 184 -11.41 -2.42 -6.57
N SER A 185 -10.43 -3.21 -6.19
CA SER A 185 -10.58 -4.33 -5.27
C SER A 185 -9.45 -4.32 -4.24
N LEU A 186 -9.74 -4.85 -3.05
CA LEU A 186 -8.75 -4.91 -1.97
C LEU A 186 -8.63 -6.34 -1.44
N LEU A 187 -7.41 -6.79 -1.20
CA LEU A 187 -7.12 -7.97 -0.41
C LEU A 187 -6.60 -7.50 0.95
N LEU A 188 -7.33 -7.82 2.01
CA LEU A 188 -6.99 -7.51 3.38
C LEU A 188 -6.56 -8.81 4.07
N VAL A 189 -5.31 -8.90 4.49
CA VAL A 189 -4.76 -10.07 5.17
C VAL A 189 -4.24 -9.63 6.53
N CYS A 190 -4.57 -10.37 7.59
CA CYS A 190 -4.10 -10.04 8.94
C CYS A 190 -3.94 -11.31 9.77
N GLY A 191 -2.89 -11.39 10.57
CA GLY A 191 -2.78 -12.39 11.62
C GLY A 191 -3.73 -12.10 12.78
N GLN A 192 -3.78 -13.02 13.75
CA GLN A 192 -4.49 -12.85 15.01
C GLN A 192 -3.54 -13.11 16.20
N GLY A 193 -2.24 -13.17 15.94
CA GLY A 193 -1.19 -13.45 16.91
C GLY A 193 -0.67 -12.19 17.59
N GLN A 194 0.53 -12.34 18.16
CA GLN A 194 1.20 -11.31 18.94
C GLN A 194 1.31 -9.99 18.16
N TRP A 195 1.00 -8.87 18.85
CA TRP A 195 1.04 -7.49 18.38
C TRP A 195 -0.03 -7.07 17.36
N GLU A 196 -0.79 -7.99 16.77
CA GLU A 196 -1.86 -7.59 15.82
C GLU A 196 -2.98 -6.79 16.51
N ASP A 197 -3.29 -7.12 17.79
CA ASP A 197 -4.24 -6.33 18.60
C ASP A 197 -3.61 -5.05 19.14
N THR A 198 -2.39 -5.12 19.68
CA THR A 198 -1.76 -3.98 20.35
C THR A 198 -1.30 -2.89 19.38
N THR A 199 -0.97 -3.23 18.15
CA THR A 199 -0.74 -2.26 17.06
C THR A 199 -2.04 -1.67 16.53
N GLY A 200 -3.18 -2.29 16.84
CA GLY A 200 -4.48 -1.93 16.28
C GLY A 200 -4.75 -2.50 14.89
N ALA A 201 -3.85 -3.32 14.32
CA ALA A 201 -3.97 -3.82 12.96
C ALA A 201 -5.18 -4.74 12.78
N LEU A 202 -5.37 -5.72 13.65
CA LEU A 202 -6.50 -6.65 13.56
C LEU A 202 -7.86 -5.96 13.70
N PRO A 203 -8.12 -5.15 14.75
CA PRO A 203 -9.40 -4.46 14.87
C PRO A 203 -9.64 -3.46 13.71
N SER A 204 -8.60 -2.74 13.28
CA SER A 204 -8.70 -1.81 12.14
C SER A 204 -8.98 -2.53 10.82
N THR A 205 -8.34 -3.67 10.56
CA THR A 205 -8.58 -4.49 9.35
C THR A 205 -10.04 -4.99 9.33
N ARG A 206 -10.56 -5.47 10.46
CA ARG A 206 -11.97 -5.91 10.56
C ARG A 206 -12.95 -4.76 10.35
N GLN A 207 -12.71 -3.61 10.96
CA GLN A 207 -13.54 -2.42 10.79
C GLN A 207 -13.54 -1.93 9.33
N PHE A 208 -12.38 -1.90 8.71
CA PHE A 208 -12.24 -1.47 7.33
C PHE A 208 -12.93 -2.44 6.36
N ALA A 209 -12.77 -3.75 6.54
CA ALA A 209 -13.50 -4.77 5.76
C ALA A 209 -15.03 -4.60 5.88
N ALA A 210 -15.53 -4.38 7.10
CA ALA A 210 -16.95 -4.14 7.33
C ALA A 210 -17.45 -2.87 6.61
N LEU A 211 -16.64 -1.80 6.60
CA LEU A 211 -16.96 -0.57 5.85
C LEU A 211 -16.98 -0.83 4.35
N LEU A 212 -15.97 -1.51 3.78
CA LEU A 212 -15.93 -1.87 2.36
C LEU A 212 -17.16 -2.71 1.96
N ALA A 213 -17.54 -3.69 2.79
CA ALA A 213 -18.75 -4.49 2.61
C ALA A 213 -20.01 -3.62 2.58
N SER A 214 -20.17 -2.71 3.55
CA SER A 214 -21.31 -1.81 3.63
C SER A 214 -21.44 -0.88 2.42
N LYS A 215 -20.29 -0.56 1.79
CA LYS A 215 -20.21 0.27 0.58
C LYS A 215 -20.28 -0.54 -0.72
N GLY A 216 -20.32 -1.87 -0.65
CA GLY A 216 -20.33 -2.73 -1.84
C GLY A 216 -19.04 -2.64 -2.67
N ILE A 217 -17.92 -2.25 -2.05
CA ILE A 217 -16.60 -2.24 -2.70
C ILE A 217 -16.02 -3.65 -2.64
N ARG A 218 -15.53 -4.15 -3.78
CA ARG A 218 -14.95 -5.50 -3.86
C ARG A 218 -13.75 -5.65 -2.95
N HIS A 219 -13.81 -6.62 -2.06
CA HIS A 219 -12.71 -6.94 -1.17
C HIS A 219 -12.75 -8.41 -0.75
N GLU A 220 -11.61 -8.91 -0.32
CA GLU A 220 -11.43 -10.20 0.34
C GLU A 220 -10.78 -9.93 1.70
N LEU A 221 -11.30 -10.57 2.74
CA LEU A 221 -10.71 -10.55 4.08
C LEU A 221 -10.19 -11.94 4.40
N ASP A 222 -8.90 -12.09 4.61
CA ASP A 222 -8.25 -13.34 5.02
C ASP A 222 -7.58 -13.17 6.39
N LEU A 223 -8.16 -13.78 7.41
CA LEU A 223 -7.65 -13.76 8.78
C LEU A 223 -6.91 -15.05 9.07
N TRP A 224 -5.60 -14.94 9.28
CA TRP A 224 -4.73 -16.05 9.64
C TRP A 224 -4.83 -16.37 11.14
N GLY A 225 -4.22 -17.48 11.57
CA GLY A 225 -4.36 -18.01 12.91
C GLY A 225 -3.79 -17.13 14.04
N HIS A 226 -4.05 -17.54 15.29
CA HIS A 226 -3.54 -16.86 16.49
C HIS A 226 -2.04 -17.05 16.71
N ASP A 227 -1.41 -17.91 15.94
CA ASP A 227 0.04 -18.17 15.87
C ASP A 227 0.75 -17.30 14.83
N VAL A 228 0.02 -16.39 14.17
CA VAL A 228 0.55 -15.49 13.10
C VAL A 228 0.65 -14.07 13.65
N PRO A 229 1.87 -13.64 14.08
CA PRO A 229 2.11 -12.32 14.66
C PRO A 229 2.26 -11.21 13.62
N HIS A 230 2.29 -9.95 14.11
CA HIS A 230 2.56 -8.75 13.31
C HIS A 230 4.05 -8.61 13.03
N ASP A 231 4.57 -9.41 12.10
CA ASP A 231 6.00 -9.46 11.80
C ASP A 231 6.31 -9.86 10.34
N TRP A 232 7.57 -9.68 9.96
CA TRP A 232 8.06 -9.99 8.62
C TRP A 232 7.94 -11.47 8.24
N PRO A 233 8.20 -12.46 9.12
CA PRO A 233 7.98 -13.87 8.81
C PRO A 233 6.54 -14.17 8.40
N SER A 234 5.57 -13.62 9.10
CA SER A 234 4.14 -13.75 8.80
C SER A 234 3.80 -13.14 7.45
N TRP A 235 4.24 -11.92 7.20
CA TRP A 235 4.00 -11.21 5.92
C TRP A 235 4.67 -11.91 4.73
N ARG A 236 5.85 -12.53 4.91
CA ARG A 236 6.47 -13.36 3.88
C ARG A 236 5.60 -14.55 3.49
N ALA A 237 5.08 -15.27 4.47
CA ALA A 237 4.20 -16.41 4.23
C ALA A 237 2.90 -15.98 3.54
N GLN A 238 2.30 -14.89 3.98
CA GLN A 238 1.09 -14.30 3.39
C GLN A 238 1.35 -13.84 1.94
N LEU A 239 2.48 -13.18 1.68
CA LEU A 239 2.87 -12.76 0.33
C LEU A 239 3.05 -13.95 -0.60
N ALA A 240 3.80 -14.98 -0.18
CA ALA A 240 4.03 -16.19 -0.96
C ALA A 240 2.71 -16.91 -1.28
N HIS A 241 1.76 -16.91 -0.35
CA HIS A 241 0.44 -17.53 -0.54
C HIS A 241 -0.44 -16.77 -1.53
N HIS A 242 -0.51 -15.44 -1.41
CA HIS A 242 -1.48 -14.65 -2.18
C HIS A 242 -0.97 -14.15 -3.53
N MET A 243 0.31 -13.77 -3.62
CA MET A 243 0.86 -13.12 -4.84
C MET A 243 0.66 -13.95 -6.12
N PRO A 244 0.82 -15.30 -6.12
CA PRO A 244 0.62 -16.10 -7.33
C PRO A 244 -0.76 -15.95 -7.97
N ARG A 245 -1.80 -15.62 -7.20
CA ARG A 245 -3.18 -15.43 -7.66
C ARG A 245 -3.36 -14.20 -8.56
N PHE A 246 -2.47 -13.22 -8.43
CA PHE A 246 -2.55 -11.92 -9.10
C PHE A 246 -1.49 -11.74 -10.20
N CYS A 247 -0.63 -12.73 -10.39
CA CYS A 247 0.39 -12.74 -11.43
C CYS A 247 -0.11 -13.53 -12.63
N TYR A 248 -0.92 -12.91 -13.49
CA TYR A 248 -1.50 -13.57 -14.67
C TYR A 248 -0.51 -13.60 -15.84
N GLY A 249 -0.37 -14.81 -16.41
CA GLY A 249 0.05 -15.07 -17.78
C GLY A 249 1.47 -14.66 -18.16
N SER A 250 2.27 -15.64 -18.61
CA SER A 250 3.38 -15.33 -19.51
C SER A 250 2.80 -14.68 -20.78
N PRO A 251 3.43 -13.65 -21.35
CA PRO A 251 3.13 -13.28 -22.73
C PRO A 251 3.43 -14.49 -23.61
N GLN A 252 2.48 -14.88 -24.44
CA GLN A 252 2.70 -15.82 -25.54
C GLN A 252 3.52 -15.16 -26.63
#